data_1610d85949d5acd21d3977c7c7d92692
#
_entry.id   1610d85949d5acd21d3977c7c7d92692
#
_cell.length_a   1.000
_cell.length_b   1.000
_cell.length_c   1.000
_cell.angle_alpha   90.00
_cell.angle_beta   90.00
_cell.angle_gamma   90.00
#
_symmetry.space_group_name_H-M   'P 1'
#
loop_
_entity.id
_entity.type
_entity.pdbx_description
1 polymer ?
#
loop_
_entity_poly.entity_id
_entity_poly.type
_entity_poly.pdbx_seq_one_letter_code
_entity_poly.pdbx_strand_id
1 'polypeptide(L)'
;YVGAELVGLINQHSKLILIDLVVSQNSDSAGKLFSELHKKYRQVCDKPLQAFSKEWINTLSGKVDAVFLATPHEFSVQWAHEFLNLGIKVFDLSGGFRLKNSNDYPEYYGFAHEDLRHLASAQYGLAEWYQNEIKQANLIAVPGCYPTASLLALKPVTENALHATNSLISVNGISGVSGAGRKASLATSFNEVSLAPYNVLKHRHQPEISQEAGSAITFTPHIAPYKRGLLATVTVQLNSDVTTEQVSAAYLSAYEGKKAVRVLNEPPKIDDVANTPFADVYFQYDEATHVLVA
;
A
#
# COMPACT_ATOMS: atom_id res chain seq x y z
N TYR A 1 -13.50 1.11 2.34
CA TYR A 1 -13.26 1.00 0.89
C TYR A 1 -12.36 -0.18 0.55
N VAL A 2 -11.17 -0.32 1.15
CA VAL A 2 -10.20 -1.38 0.81
C VAL A 2 -10.79 -2.79 0.93
N GLY A 3 -11.43 -3.11 2.05
CA GLY A 3 -12.07 -4.43 2.23
C GLY A 3 -13.14 -4.72 1.17
N ALA A 4 -13.89 -3.71 0.71
CA ALA A 4 -14.88 -3.92 -0.35
C ALA A 4 -14.25 -4.20 -1.72
N GLU A 5 -13.12 -3.57 -2.04
CA GLU A 5 -12.39 -3.88 -3.27
C GLU A 5 -11.78 -5.29 -3.20
N LEU A 6 -11.24 -5.70 -2.04
CA LEU A 6 -10.75 -7.06 -1.83
C LEU A 6 -11.83 -8.12 -2.06
N VAL A 7 -13.04 -7.91 -1.58
CA VAL A 7 -14.17 -8.82 -1.84
C VAL A 7 -14.38 -8.99 -3.34
N GLY A 8 -14.35 -7.89 -4.10
CA GLY A 8 -14.48 -7.93 -5.55
C GLY A 8 -13.37 -8.74 -6.22
N LEU A 9 -12.12 -8.51 -5.80
CA LEU A 9 -10.95 -9.22 -6.33
C LEU A 9 -10.98 -10.71 -5.98
N ILE A 10 -11.32 -11.06 -4.74
CA ILE A 10 -11.42 -12.47 -4.30
C ILE A 10 -12.51 -13.19 -5.09
N ASN A 11 -13.68 -12.60 -5.28
CA ASN A 11 -14.77 -13.22 -6.04
C ASN A 11 -14.46 -13.44 -7.53
N GLN A 12 -13.55 -12.64 -8.09
CA GLN A 12 -13.09 -12.80 -9.47
C GLN A 12 -11.91 -13.76 -9.60
N HIS A 13 -11.25 -14.10 -8.50
CA HIS A 13 -10.04 -14.90 -8.51
C HIS A 13 -10.37 -16.40 -8.60
N SER A 14 -9.79 -17.11 -9.57
CA SER A 14 -10.10 -18.52 -9.87
C SER A 14 -9.72 -19.53 -8.77
N LYS A 15 -8.86 -19.14 -7.82
CA LYS A 15 -8.33 -20.02 -6.77
C LYS A 15 -8.66 -19.57 -5.35
N LEU A 16 -9.30 -18.43 -5.17
CA LEU A 16 -9.67 -17.92 -3.85
C LEU A 16 -11.15 -18.12 -3.60
N ILE A 17 -11.48 -18.49 -2.37
CA ILE A 17 -12.85 -18.64 -1.89
C ILE A 17 -13.03 -17.71 -0.70
N LEU A 18 -13.99 -16.81 -0.79
CA LEU A 18 -14.36 -15.94 0.33
C LEU A 18 -15.17 -16.74 1.36
N ILE A 19 -14.60 -16.97 2.53
CA ILE A 19 -15.25 -17.71 3.61
C ILE A 19 -16.12 -16.76 4.45
N ASP A 20 -15.52 -15.76 5.09
CA ASP A 20 -16.21 -14.85 6.01
C ASP A 20 -15.93 -13.39 5.69
N LEU A 21 -16.88 -12.53 6.07
CA LEU A 21 -16.77 -11.08 6.09
C LEU A 21 -17.02 -10.59 7.50
N VAL A 22 -16.02 -9.93 8.09
CA VAL A 22 -16.05 -9.54 9.49
C VAL A 22 -15.94 -8.04 9.64
N VAL A 23 -16.73 -7.49 10.54
CA VAL A 23 -16.72 -6.08 10.93
C VAL A 23 -16.39 -5.96 12.41
N SER A 24 -16.08 -4.76 12.90
CA SER A 24 -15.82 -4.55 14.32
C SER A 24 -16.97 -5.05 15.18
N GLN A 25 -16.67 -5.48 16.40
CA GLN A 25 -17.65 -6.05 17.35
C GLN A 25 -18.90 -5.18 17.53
N ASN A 26 -18.72 -3.86 17.59
CA ASN A 26 -19.80 -2.89 17.80
C ASN A 26 -20.26 -2.20 16.51
N SER A 27 -20.10 -2.85 15.35
CA SER A 27 -20.51 -2.26 14.09
C SER A 27 -22.01 -2.37 13.86
N ASP A 28 -22.66 -1.27 13.54
CA ASP A 28 -24.08 -1.23 13.11
C ASP A 28 -24.32 -2.01 11.80
N SER A 29 -23.24 -2.46 11.16
CA SER A 29 -23.30 -3.25 9.94
C SER A 29 -23.30 -4.75 10.19
N ALA A 30 -23.08 -5.19 11.43
CA ALA A 30 -23.16 -6.60 11.77
C ALA A 30 -24.56 -7.18 11.49
N GLY A 31 -24.61 -8.36 10.88
CA GLY A 31 -25.84 -9.02 10.47
C GLY A 31 -26.42 -8.56 9.13
N LYS A 32 -25.98 -7.41 8.58
CA LYS A 32 -26.44 -6.94 7.26
C LYS A 32 -25.70 -7.69 6.15
N LEU A 33 -26.31 -7.79 4.98
CA LEU A 33 -25.63 -8.33 3.80
C LEU A 33 -24.57 -7.33 3.30
N PHE A 34 -23.45 -7.84 2.84
CA PHE A 34 -22.39 -7.02 2.26
C PHE A 34 -22.90 -6.17 1.08
N SER A 35 -23.78 -6.72 0.25
CA SER A 35 -24.42 -6.04 -0.89
C SER A 35 -25.39 -4.94 -0.49
N GLU A 36 -25.93 -4.93 0.73
CA GLU A 36 -26.73 -3.82 1.24
C GLU A 36 -25.87 -2.57 1.48
N LEU A 37 -24.63 -2.75 1.97
CA LEU A 37 -23.67 -1.67 2.20
C LEU A 37 -22.97 -1.24 0.90
N HIS A 38 -22.71 -2.19 0.03
CA HIS A 38 -21.93 -2.02 -1.20
C HIS A 38 -22.76 -2.45 -2.41
N LYS A 39 -23.69 -1.61 -2.82
CA LYS A 39 -24.71 -1.92 -3.84
C LYS A 39 -24.17 -2.41 -5.18
N LYS A 40 -22.91 -2.07 -5.54
CA LYS A 40 -22.23 -2.58 -6.74
C LYS A 40 -21.99 -4.10 -6.72
N TYR A 41 -22.10 -4.73 -5.54
CA TYR A 41 -21.89 -6.17 -5.35
C TYR A 41 -23.21 -6.97 -5.18
N ARG A 42 -24.36 -6.38 -5.47
CA ARG A 42 -25.63 -7.11 -5.51
C ARG A 42 -25.54 -8.28 -6.49
N GLN A 43 -26.02 -9.46 -6.07
CA GLN A 43 -25.92 -10.72 -6.82
C GLN A 43 -24.48 -11.22 -7.10
N VAL A 44 -23.46 -10.52 -6.59
CA VAL A 44 -22.06 -10.92 -6.65
C VAL A 44 -21.60 -11.46 -5.32
N CYS A 45 -21.93 -10.77 -4.23
CA CYS A 45 -21.61 -11.18 -2.87
C CYS A 45 -22.70 -10.74 -1.89
N ASP A 46 -23.60 -11.64 -1.57
CA ASP A 46 -24.71 -11.44 -0.61
C ASP A 46 -24.42 -12.13 0.74
N LYS A 47 -23.13 -12.24 1.12
CA LYS A 47 -22.73 -12.78 2.43
C LYS A 47 -23.08 -11.81 3.56
N PRO A 48 -23.52 -12.34 4.73
CA PRO A 48 -23.73 -11.52 5.92
C PRO A 48 -22.38 -11.05 6.50
N LEU A 49 -22.39 -9.87 7.10
CA LEU A 49 -21.25 -9.33 7.85
C LEU A 49 -21.33 -9.85 9.28
N GLN A 50 -20.30 -10.55 9.73
CA GLN A 50 -20.21 -11.06 11.10
C GLN A 50 -19.57 -10.03 12.02
N ALA A 51 -20.04 -9.91 13.27
CA ALA A 51 -19.34 -9.17 14.30
C ALA A 51 -18.06 -9.91 14.70
N PHE A 52 -16.96 -9.18 14.83
CA PHE A 52 -15.71 -9.76 15.34
C PHE A 52 -15.89 -10.25 16.80
N SER A 53 -15.38 -11.44 17.08
CA SER A 53 -15.16 -11.92 18.44
C SER A 53 -13.92 -12.83 18.49
N LYS A 54 -13.35 -13.01 19.67
CA LYS A 54 -12.21 -13.92 19.85
C LYS A 54 -12.61 -15.38 19.59
N GLU A 55 -13.81 -15.75 19.97
CA GLU A 55 -14.39 -17.09 19.75
C GLU A 55 -14.48 -17.40 18.25
N TRP A 56 -14.83 -16.40 17.42
CA TRP A 56 -14.86 -16.56 15.97
C TRP A 56 -13.47 -16.96 15.42
N ILE A 57 -12.37 -16.35 15.90
CA ILE A 57 -11.01 -16.72 15.46
C ILE A 57 -10.78 -18.23 15.69
N ASN A 58 -11.16 -18.76 16.85
CA ASN A 58 -10.96 -20.17 17.16
C ASN A 58 -11.71 -21.12 16.20
N THR A 59 -12.78 -20.64 15.56
CA THR A 59 -13.55 -21.44 14.59
C THR A 59 -12.86 -21.59 13.22
N LEU A 60 -11.81 -20.83 12.95
CA LEU A 60 -11.14 -20.75 11.65
C LEU A 60 -10.09 -21.84 11.43
N SER A 61 -9.65 -22.51 12.50
CA SER A 61 -8.61 -23.54 12.42
C SER A 61 -8.97 -24.65 11.41
N GLY A 62 -8.08 -24.88 10.44
CA GLY A 62 -8.25 -25.85 9.36
C GLY A 62 -9.33 -25.52 8.33
N LYS A 63 -9.94 -24.33 8.41
CA LYS A 63 -10.99 -23.89 7.46
C LYS A 63 -10.57 -22.69 6.60
N VAL A 64 -9.58 -21.93 7.04
CA VAL A 64 -9.14 -20.69 6.42
C VAL A 64 -7.63 -20.73 6.27
N ASP A 65 -7.14 -20.46 5.06
CA ASP A 65 -5.71 -20.43 4.77
C ASP A 65 -5.11 -19.03 4.97
N ALA A 66 -5.91 -17.98 4.80
CA ALA A 66 -5.45 -16.61 4.89
C ALA A 66 -6.51 -15.65 5.42
N VAL A 67 -6.06 -14.59 6.09
CA VAL A 67 -6.88 -13.46 6.53
C VAL A 67 -6.32 -12.15 5.97
N PHE A 68 -7.21 -11.26 5.53
CA PHE A 68 -6.88 -9.90 5.12
C PHE A 68 -7.38 -8.92 6.17
N LEU A 69 -6.47 -8.23 6.84
CA LEU A 69 -6.78 -7.25 7.87
C LEU A 69 -6.87 -5.84 7.26
N ALA A 70 -8.09 -5.45 6.85
CA ALA A 70 -8.40 -4.09 6.40
C ALA A 70 -8.95 -3.24 7.57
N THR A 71 -8.22 -3.21 8.67
CA THR A 71 -8.60 -2.77 10.02
C THR A 71 -7.80 -1.54 10.46
N PRO A 72 -8.14 -0.90 11.59
CA PRO A 72 -7.22 0.05 12.26
C PRO A 72 -5.89 -0.61 12.62
N HIS A 73 -4.83 0.19 12.71
CA HIS A 73 -3.47 -0.29 12.94
C HIS A 73 -3.33 -1.07 14.24
N GLU A 74 -3.89 -0.52 15.31
CA GLU A 74 -3.87 -1.11 16.66
C GLU A 74 -4.59 -2.46 16.70
N PHE A 75 -5.69 -2.58 15.96
CA PHE A 75 -6.41 -3.86 15.84
C PHE A 75 -5.54 -4.93 15.18
N SER A 76 -4.86 -4.59 14.09
CA SER A 76 -3.96 -5.52 13.41
C SER A 76 -2.83 -5.99 14.34
N VAL A 77 -2.19 -5.05 15.05
CA VAL A 77 -1.12 -5.38 16.02
C VAL A 77 -1.65 -6.27 17.15
N GLN A 78 -2.84 -5.96 17.67
CA GLN A 78 -3.45 -6.71 18.75
C GLN A 78 -3.83 -8.14 18.38
N TRP A 79 -4.26 -8.40 17.14
CA TRP A 79 -4.91 -9.65 16.78
C TRP A 79 -4.17 -10.49 15.73
N ALA A 80 -3.17 -9.98 15.03
CA ALA A 80 -2.45 -10.75 14.00
C ALA A 80 -1.86 -12.05 14.55
N HIS A 81 -1.31 -12.03 15.76
CA HIS A 81 -0.70 -13.20 16.39
C HIS A 81 -1.68 -14.34 16.62
N GLU A 82 -2.96 -14.06 16.88
CA GLU A 82 -3.98 -15.11 17.11
C GLU A 82 -4.22 -15.90 15.81
N PHE A 83 -4.26 -15.25 14.65
CA PHE A 83 -4.37 -15.93 13.36
C PHE A 83 -3.11 -16.72 13.02
N LEU A 84 -1.93 -16.14 13.27
CA LEU A 84 -0.64 -16.79 13.03
C LEU A 84 -0.47 -18.05 13.88
N ASN A 85 -0.94 -18.04 15.13
CA ASN A 85 -0.91 -19.21 16.03
C ASN A 85 -1.79 -20.36 15.51
N LEU A 86 -2.81 -20.08 14.70
CA LEU A 86 -3.63 -21.09 14.03
C LEU A 86 -3.05 -21.55 12.68
N GLY A 87 -1.86 -21.07 12.29
CA GLY A 87 -1.24 -21.36 11.00
C GLY A 87 -1.87 -20.61 9.82
N ILE A 88 -2.70 -19.59 10.09
CA ILE A 88 -3.37 -18.78 9.07
C ILE A 88 -2.42 -17.67 8.62
N LYS A 89 -2.22 -17.55 7.31
CA LYS A 89 -1.40 -16.46 6.72
C LYS A 89 -2.13 -15.11 6.86
N VAL A 90 -1.41 -14.10 7.33
CA VAL A 90 -1.96 -12.76 7.58
C VAL A 90 -1.46 -11.77 6.53
N PHE A 91 -2.39 -11.13 5.83
CA PHE A 91 -2.13 -9.97 4.98
C PHE A 91 -2.65 -8.72 5.70
N ASP A 92 -1.73 -7.96 6.31
CA ASP A 92 -2.10 -6.72 7.00
C ASP A 92 -2.08 -5.53 6.03
N LEU A 93 -3.25 -4.99 5.72
CA LEU A 93 -3.41 -3.80 4.87
C LEU A 93 -3.35 -2.51 5.69
N SER A 94 -3.24 -2.62 7.00
CA SER A 94 -3.01 -1.48 7.89
C SER A 94 -1.54 -1.04 7.87
N GLY A 95 -1.16 -0.09 8.69
CA GLY A 95 0.25 0.27 8.89
C GLY A 95 0.89 -0.44 10.09
N GLY A 96 0.22 -1.46 10.68
CA GLY A 96 0.61 -2.06 11.94
C GLY A 96 1.98 -2.74 11.93
N PHE A 97 2.42 -3.25 10.76
CA PHE A 97 3.66 -4.02 10.65
C PHE A 97 4.60 -3.52 9.53
N ARG A 98 4.42 -2.28 9.03
CA ARG A 98 5.20 -1.77 7.90
C ARG A 98 6.58 -1.27 8.26
N LEU A 99 6.73 -0.59 9.41
CA LEU A 99 8.01 -0.02 9.83
C LEU A 99 8.79 -1.05 10.64
N LYS A 100 10.07 -1.23 10.30
CA LYS A 100 10.99 -2.14 11.01
C LYS A 100 11.39 -1.62 12.37
N ASN A 101 11.53 -0.28 12.50
CA ASN A 101 11.88 0.36 13.75
C ASN A 101 10.61 0.64 14.59
N SER A 102 10.46 -0.06 15.70
CA SER A 102 9.31 0.12 16.59
C SER A 102 9.22 1.51 17.22
N ASN A 103 10.35 2.24 17.32
CA ASN A 103 10.39 3.58 17.88
C ASN A 103 9.72 4.64 16.98
N ASP A 104 9.46 4.33 15.72
CA ASP A 104 8.80 5.23 14.79
C ASP A 104 7.26 5.20 14.93
N TYR A 105 6.70 4.15 15.56
CA TYR A 105 5.25 4.01 15.71
C TYR A 105 4.60 5.10 16.57
N PRO A 106 5.17 5.51 17.73
CA PRO A 106 4.59 6.61 18.51
C PRO A 106 4.47 7.91 17.71
N GLU A 107 5.47 8.25 16.90
CA GLU A 107 5.48 9.48 16.11
C GLU A 107 4.50 9.42 14.93
N TYR A 108 4.54 8.35 14.14
CA TYR A 108 3.82 8.27 12.86
C TYR A 108 2.45 7.62 12.94
N TYR A 109 2.21 6.79 13.97
CA TYR A 109 0.97 6.04 14.14
C TYR A 109 0.24 6.34 15.45
N GLY A 110 0.89 7.01 16.42
CA GLY A 110 0.27 7.45 17.66
C GLY A 110 0.16 6.37 18.75
N PHE A 111 0.83 5.22 18.57
CA PHE A 111 0.86 4.15 19.58
C PHE A 111 2.24 3.51 19.68
N ALA A 112 2.58 2.94 20.85
CA ALA A 112 3.77 2.11 21.01
C ALA A 112 3.50 0.70 20.47
N HIS A 113 4.39 0.17 19.63
CA HIS A 113 4.23 -1.17 19.07
C HIS A 113 4.65 -2.25 20.08
N GLU A 114 3.70 -3.04 20.57
CA GLU A 114 3.94 -4.02 21.62
C GLU A 114 4.35 -5.41 21.09
N ASP A 115 3.97 -5.74 19.85
CA ASP A 115 4.28 -7.05 19.24
C ASP A 115 5.59 -7.02 18.44
N LEU A 116 6.72 -6.85 19.14
CA LEU A 116 8.05 -6.74 18.53
C LEU A 116 8.48 -8.03 17.81
N ARG A 117 8.01 -9.18 18.27
CA ARG A 117 8.34 -10.48 17.66
C ARG A 117 7.78 -10.58 16.25
N HIS A 118 6.50 -10.31 16.08
CA HIS A 118 5.85 -10.37 14.77
C HIS A 118 6.25 -9.20 13.89
N LEU A 119 6.51 -8.02 14.47
CA LEU A 119 7.09 -6.89 13.73
C LEU A 119 8.42 -7.27 13.06
N ALA A 120 9.32 -7.93 13.79
CA ALA A 120 10.62 -8.37 13.27
C ALA A 120 10.51 -9.43 12.16
N SER A 121 9.42 -10.23 12.15
CA SER A 121 9.19 -11.30 11.17
C SER A 121 8.26 -10.91 10.03
N ALA A 122 7.65 -9.72 10.08
CA ALA A 122 6.75 -9.25 9.04
C ALA A 122 7.51 -8.98 7.75
N GLN A 123 7.01 -9.55 6.65
CA GLN A 123 7.56 -9.32 5.31
C GLN A 123 6.86 -8.13 4.67
N TYR A 124 7.63 -7.17 4.15
CA TYR A 124 7.06 -6.08 3.39
C TYR A 124 6.48 -6.58 2.06
N GLY A 125 5.23 -6.23 1.79
CA GLY A 125 4.39 -6.86 0.79
C GLY A 125 4.40 -6.19 -0.59
N LEU A 126 5.49 -5.52 -1.01
CA LEU A 126 5.63 -4.98 -2.38
C LEU A 126 5.95 -6.15 -3.34
N ALA A 127 4.89 -6.74 -3.90
CA ALA A 127 4.94 -8.02 -4.59
C ALA A 127 5.87 -8.04 -5.81
N GLU A 128 6.03 -6.93 -6.51
CA GLU A 128 6.92 -6.81 -7.66
C GLU A 128 8.40 -6.93 -7.29
N TRP A 129 8.76 -6.63 -6.03
CA TRP A 129 10.14 -6.67 -5.52
C TRP A 129 10.40 -7.87 -4.61
N TYR A 130 9.43 -8.29 -3.81
CA TYR A 130 9.61 -9.28 -2.74
C TYR A 130 8.78 -10.56 -2.94
N GLN A 131 8.56 -10.97 -4.20
CA GLN A 131 7.68 -12.10 -4.52
C GLN A 131 8.08 -13.41 -3.82
N ASN A 132 9.39 -13.71 -3.75
CA ASN A 132 9.88 -14.97 -3.17
C ASN A 132 9.76 -14.96 -1.64
N GLU A 133 10.08 -13.84 -1.02
CA GLU A 133 9.97 -13.62 0.42
C GLU A 133 8.50 -13.68 0.88
N ILE A 134 7.60 -13.04 0.13
CA ILE A 134 6.15 -13.05 0.40
C ILE A 134 5.58 -14.48 0.34
N LYS A 135 6.03 -15.31 -0.60
CA LYS A 135 5.59 -16.71 -0.66
C LYS A 135 5.90 -17.50 0.61
N GLN A 136 7.03 -17.21 1.24
CA GLN A 136 7.52 -17.92 2.42
C GLN A 136 6.99 -17.30 3.72
N ALA A 137 6.60 -16.03 3.71
CA ALA A 137 6.15 -15.32 4.90
C ALA A 137 4.75 -15.74 5.35
N ASN A 138 4.52 -15.71 6.66
CA ASN A 138 3.21 -15.89 7.26
C ASN A 138 2.51 -14.58 7.60
N LEU A 139 3.27 -13.51 7.86
CA LEU A 139 2.77 -12.15 8.07
C LEU A 139 3.30 -11.24 6.96
N ILE A 140 2.40 -10.69 6.16
CA ILE A 140 2.70 -9.79 5.06
C ILE A 140 2.17 -8.40 5.40
N ALA A 141 3.08 -7.42 5.55
CA ALA A 141 2.76 -6.02 5.72
C ALA A 141 2.53 -5.37 4.34
N VAL A 142 1.28 -5.25 3.92
CA VAL A 142 0.91 -4.69 2.61
C VAL A 142 1.26 -3.20 2.57
N PRO A 143 1.99 -2.71 1.56
CA PRO A 143 2.41 -1.31 1.44
C PRO A 143 1.27 -0.29 1.50
N GLY A 144 1.59 0.92 1.94
CA GLY A 144 0.72 2.07 1.72
C GLY A 144 0.60 2.43 0.25
N CYS A 145 -0.45 3.19 -0.11
CA CYS A 145 -0.68 3.56 -1.51
C CYS A 145 0.43 4.44 -2.09
N TYR A 146 0.85 5.48 -1.37
CA TYR A 146 1.98 6.31 -1.79
C TYR A 146 3.31 5.55 -1.80
N PRO A 147 3.66 4.74 -0.77
CA PRO A 147 4.84 3.88 -0.83
C PRO A 147 4.85 2.97 -2.05
N THR A 148 3.72 2.33 -2.39
CA THR A 148 3.63 1.49 -3.59
C THR A 148 4.02 2.27 -4.84
N ALA A 149 3.37 3.40 -5.13
CA ALA A 149 3.66 4.18 -6.32
C ALA A 149 5.08 4.75 -6.33
N SER A 150 5.52 5.32 -5.18
CA SER A 150 6.86 5.92 -5.08
C SER A 150 7.98 4.91 -5.19
N LEU A 151 7.84 3.74 -4.58
CA LEU A 151 8.87 2.69 -4.61
C LEU A 151 8.95 2.01 -5.99
N LEU A 152 7.84 1.87 -6.70
CA LEU A 152 7.87 1.39 -8.08
C LEU A 152 8.63 2.36 -9.00
N ALA A 153 8.59 3.66 -8.73
CA ALA A 153 9.40 4.65 -9.45
C ALA A 153 10.85 4.70 -8.96
N LEU A 154 11.12 4.53 -7.66
CA LEU A 154 12.42 4.80 -7.03
C LEU A 154 13.34 3.58 -6.95
N LYS A 155 12.81 2.40 -6.63
CA LYS A 155 13.62 1.20 -6.39
C LYS A 155 14.52 0.78 -7.56
N PRO A 156 14.14 0.91 -8.85
CA PRO A 156 15.07 0.62 -9.93
C PRO A 156 16.39 1.39 -9.83
N VAL A 157 16.34 2.61 -9.32
CA VAL A 157 17.50 3.50 -9.17
C VAL A 157 18.28 3.19 -7.90
N THR A 158 17.59 3.00 -6.76
CA THR A 158 18.28 2.77 -5.48
C THR A 158 18.88 1.38 -5.37
N GLU A 159 18.22 0.35 -5.86
CA GLU A 159 18.74 -1.04 -5.85
C GLU A 159 19.97 -1.22 -6.78
N ASN A 160 20.10 -0.39 -7.81
CA ASN A 160 21.28 -0.39 -8.68
C ASN A 160 22.33 0.66 -8.25
N ALA A 161 22.16 1.29 -7.08
CA ALA A 161 23.06 2.32 -6.54
C ALA A 161 23.39 3.47 -7.55
N LEU A 162 22.41 3.84 -8.39
CA LEU A 162 22.59 4.88 -9.39
C LEU A 162 22.45 6.29 -8.81
N HIS A 163 21.75 6.44 -7.67
CA HIS A 163 21.54 7.74 -7.03
C HIS A 163 22.81 8.26 -6.34
N ALA A 164 23.04 9.55 -6.39
CA ALA A 164 24.21 10.18 -5.78
C ALA A 164 24.12 10.07 -4.25
N THR A 165 25.24 9.70 -3.61
CA THR A 165 25.33 9.60 -2.15
C THR A 165 24.99 10.94 -1.52
N ASN A 166 24.13 10.91 -0.49
CA ASN A 166 23.65 12.11 0.24
C ASN A 166 22.83 13.09 -0.62
N SER A 167 22.37 12.67 -1.81
CA SER A 167 21.45 13.51 -2.59
C SER A 167 20.06 13.53 -1.95
N LEU A 168 19.38 14.67 -2.11
CA LEU A 168 17.98 14.76 -1.71
C LEU A 168 17.10 14.00 -2.71
N ILE A 169 16.37 13.01 -2.22
CA ILE A 169 15.31 12.37 -2.98
C ILE A 169 13.98 13.02 -2.59
N SER A 170 13.31 13.64 -3.57
CA SER A 170 12.02 14.30 -3.36
C SER A 170 10.90 13.48 -3.96
N VAL A 171 9.87 13.22 -3.16
CA VAL A 171 8.66 12.50 -3.57
C VAL A 171 7.45 13.40 -3.37
N ASN A 172 6.74 13.71 -4.45
CA ASN A 172 5.48 14.43 -4.43
C ASN A 172 4.36 13.46 -4.82
N GLY A 173 3.39 13.28 -3.92
CA GLY A 173 2.26 12.39 -4.16
C GLY A 173 0.96 13.17 -4.28
N ILE A 174 0.11 12.83 -5.25
CA ILE A 174 -1.22 13.41 -5.43
C ILE A 174 -2.24 12.28 -5.41
N SER A 175 -3.24 12.36 -4.55
CA SER A 175 -4.25 11.31 -4.42
C SER A 175 -5.67 11.87 -4.41
N GLY A 176 -6.58 11.11 -5.02
CA GLY A 176 -8.00 11.38 -4.92
C GLY A 176 -8.54 11.16 -3.51
N VAL A 177 -9.72 11.74 -3.23
CA VAL A 177 -10.35 11.77 -1.89
C VAL A 177 -10.66 10.40 -1.29
N SER A 178 -10.83 9.35 -2.11
CA SER A 178 -11.08 8.01 -1.58
C SER A 178 -9.91 7.44 -0.78
N GLY A 179 -8.68 7.97 -0.97
CA GLY A 179 -7.51 7.64 -0.17
C GLY A 179 -7.62 8.02 1.30
N ALA A 180 -8.40 9.05 1.62
CA ALA A 180 -8.68 9.47 2.99
C ALA A 180 -9.70 8.57 3.74
N GLY A 181 -10.24 7.55 3.06
CA GLY A 181 -11.20 6.61 3.64
C GLY A 181 -12.65 7.05 3.51
N ARG A 182 -13.55 6.35 4.23
CA ARG A 182 -15.01 6.55 4.12
C ARG A 182 -15.57 7.57 5.11
N LYS A 183 -14.84 7.89 6.18
CA LYS A 183 -15.31 8.82 7.19
C LYS A 183 -15.45 10.22 6.58
N ALA A 184 -16.62 10.81 6.72
CA ALA A 184 -16.85 12.18 6.26
C ALA A 184 -15.97 13.17 7.04
N SER A 185 -15.35 14.09 6.31
CA SER A 185 -14.57 15.18 6.88
C SER A 185 -14.71 16.43 6.03
N LEU A 186 -14.45 17.59 6.61
CA LEU A 186 -14.48 18.85 5.88
C LEU A 186 -13.52 18.84 4.69
N ALA A 187 -12.28 18.35 4.90
CA ALA A 187 -11.26 18.28 3.86
C ALA A 187 -11.60 17.38 2.65
N THR A 188 -12.60 16.51 2.78
CA THR A 188 -13.06 15.62 1.70
C THR A 188 -14.49 15.92 1.25
N SER A 189 -15.12 16.98 1.77
CA SER A 189 -16.44 17.40 1.34
C SER A 189 -16.39 18.13 0.00
N PHE A 190 -17.43 18.00 -0.80
CA PHE A 190 -17.45 18.45 -2.20
C PHE A 190 -17.13 19.95 -2.37
N ASN A 191 -17.61 20.81 -1.45
CA ASN A 191 -17.42 22.25 -1.56
C ASN A 191 -16.07 22.74 -0.98
N GLU A 192 -15.36 21.90 -0.22
CA GLU A 192 -14.16 22.28 0.50
C GLU A 192 -12.88 21.64 -0.10
N VAL A 193 -13.04 20.50 -0.78
CA VAL A 193 -11.90 19.79 -1.34
C VAL A 193 -11.24 20.59 -2.47
N SER A 194 -9.93 20.75 -2.35
CA SER A 194 -9.08 21.40 -3.37
C SER A 194 -7.77 20.63 -3.50
N LEU A 195 -7.00 20.91 -4.55
CA LEU A 195 -5.62 20.44 -4.62
C LEU A 195 -4.78 21.17 -3.56
N ALA A 196 -4.41 20.45 -2.52
CA ALA A 196 -3.67 21.00 -1.39
C ALA A 196 -2.70 20.01 -0.78
N PRO A 197 -1.49 20.43 -0.37
CA PRO A 197 -0.58 19.60 0.41
C PRO A 197 -1.12 19.40 1.83
N TYR A 198 -0.79 18.26 2.44
CA TYR A 198 -1.13 17.98 3.83
C TYR A 198 -0.03 17.18 4.51
N ASN A 199 0.08 17.26 5.83
CA ASN A 199 1.07 16.51 6.61
C ASN A 199 2.50 16.54 6.03
N VAL A 200 2.93 17.68 5.49
CA VAL A 200 4.26 17.87 4.89
C VAL A 200 5.34 17.50 5.89
N LEU A 201 6.27 16.63 5.49
CA LEU A 201 7.37 16.08 6.31
C LEU A 201 6.93 15.34 7.59
N LYS A 202 5.62 15.10 7.77
CA LYS A 202 5.04 14.41 8.95
C LYS A 202 4.13 13.25 8.58
N HIS A 203 4.03 12.95 7.29
CA HIS A 203 3.16 11.88 6.83
C HIS A 203 3.78 10.51 7.13
N ARG A 204 2.99 9.59 7.68
CA ARG A 204 3.41 8.23 8.07
C ARG A 204 4.01 7.38 6.94
N HIS A 205 3.79 7.75 5.68
CA HIS A 205 4.41 7.07 4.54
C HIS A 205 5.86 7.51 4.27
N GLN A 206 6.31 8.63 4.84
CA GLN A 206 7.70 9.09 4.65
C GLN A 206 8.73 8.08 5.21
N PRO A 207 8.65 7.64 6.48
CA PRO A 207 9.57 6.61 6.99
C PRO A 207 9.43 5.28 6.26
N GLU A 208 8.22 4.91 5.82
CA GLU A 208 7.98 3.69 5.05
C GLU A 208 8.71 3.72 3.69
N ILE A 209 8.61 4.84 2.94
CA ILE A 209 9.32 5.02 1.66
C ILE A 209 10.84 5.05 1.90
N SER A 210 11.32 5.81 2.88
CA SER A 210 12.75 5.92 3.22
C SER A 210 13.36 4.57 3.56
N GLN A 211 12.67 3.78 4.40
CA GLN A 211 13.09 2.44 4.81
C GLN A 211 13.26 1.51 3.60
N GLU A 212 12.28 1.46 2.72
CA GLU A 212 12.26 0.53 1.59
C GLU A 212 13.10 1.01 0.40
N ALA A 213 13.37 2.30 0.31
CA ALA A 213 14.32 2.87 -0.65
C ALA A 213 15.79 2.75 -0.17
N GLY A 214 16.02 2.48 1.12
CA GLY A 214 17.35 2.49 1.71
C GLY A 214 18.02 3.87 1.74
N SER A 215 17.24 4.94 1.60
CA SER A 215 17.72 6.32 1.52
C SER A 215 16.74 7.31 2.15
N ALA A 216 17.25 8.39 2.71
CA ALA A 216 16.41 9.46 3.22
C ALA A 216 15.66 10.16 2.08
N ILE A 217 14.36 10.35 2.26
CA ILE A 217 13.52 11.08 1.30
C ILE A 217 12.76 12.22 1.96
N THR A 218 12.35 13.19 1.16
CA THR A 218 11.29 14.14 1.54
C THR A 218 10.00 13.74 0.87
N PHE A 219 8.89 13.75 1.62
CA PHE A 219 7.58 13.40 1.10
C PHE A 219 6.56 14.51 1.27
N THR A 220 5.97 14.94 0.16
CA THR A 220 4.91 15.95 0.13
C THR A 220 3.64 15.34 -0.47
N PRO A 221 2.70 14.85 0.35
CA PRO A 221 1.42 14.37 -0.14
C PRO A 221 0.46 15.51 -0.43
N HIS A 222 -0.37 15.33 -1.45
CA HIS A 222 -1.46 16.23 -1.82
C HIS A 222 -2.77 15.45 -1.90
N ILE A 223 -3.86 16.07 -1.48
CA ILE A 223 -5.21 15.65 -1.81
C ILE A 223 -5.70 16.45 -3.01
N ALA A 224 -6.48 15.82 -3.88
CA ALA A 224 -7.01 16.47 -5.07
C ALA A 224 -8.50 16.14 -5.27
N PRO A 225 -9.28 17.04 -5.94
CA PRO A 225 -10.72 16.95 -6.04
C PRO A 225 -11.19 15.94 -7.11
N TYR A 226 -10.64 14.73 -7.08
CA TYR A 226 -11.14 13.61 -7.87
C TYR A 226 -11.32 12.37 -6.97
N LYS A 227 -12.09 11.43 -7.44
CA LYS A 227 -12.56 10.33 -6.59
C LYS A 227 -11.48 9.31 -6.26
N ARG A 228 -10.73 8.83 -7.27
CA ARG A 228 -9.83 7.68 -7.15
C ARG A 228 -8.63 7.83 -8.08
N GLY A 229 -7.51 7.28 -7.65
CA GLY A 229 -6.25 7.25 -8.33
C GLY A 229 -5.17 7.97 -7.54
N LEU A 230 -3.93 7.73 -7.89
CA LEU A 230 -2.76 8.30 -7.24
C LEU A 230 -1.65 8.47 -8.27
N LEU A 231 -0.97 9.61 -8.22
CA LEU A 231 0.25 9.89 -8.96
C LEU A 231 1.37 10.19 -7.96
N ALA A 232 2.54 9.61 -8.15
CA ALA A 232 3.76 9.97 -7.43
C ALA A 232 4.79 10.49 -8.42
N THR A 233 5.39 11.64 -8.13
CA THR A 233 6.53 12.17 -8.88
C THR A 233 7.76 12.11 -8.00
N VAL A 234 8.76 11.36 -8.43
CA VAL A 234 10.03 11.18 -7.74
C VAL A 234 11.10 11.97 -8.49
N THR A 235 11.83 12.83 -7.78
CA THR A 235 12.99 13.55 -8.32
C THR A 235 14.23 13.15 -7.53
N VAL A 236 15.26 12.70 -8.22
CA VAL A 236 16.51 12.23 -7.62
C VAL A 236 17.73 12.62 -8.44
N GLN A 237 18.79 13.04 -7.75
CA GLN A 237 20.10 13.27 -8.34
C GLN A 237 20.82 11.94 -8.50
N LEU A 238 21.32 11.64 -9.71
CA LEU A 238 22.11 10.46 -9.98
C LEU A 238 23.62 10.76 -9.88
N ASN A 239 24.44 9.70 -9.81
CA ASN A 239 25.87 9.83 -9.89
C ASN A 239 26.30 10.38 -11.28
N SER A 240 27.37 11.13 -11.33
CA SER A 240 27.81 11.83 -12.54
C SER A 240 28.29 10.92 -13.68
N ASP A 241 28.54 9.65 -13.39
CA ASP A 241 28.96 8.62 -14.35
C ASP A 241 27.81 7.74 -14.87
N VAL A 242 26.58 8.02 -14.42
CA VAL A 242 25.38 7.27 -14.86
C VAL A 242 24.94 7.76 -16.24
N THR A 243 24.67 6.80 -17.13
CA THR A 243 24.16 7.07 -18.48
C THR A 243 22.66 6.79 -18.62
N THR A 244 22.05 7.33 -19.66
CA THR A 244 20.63 7.07 -19.99
C THR A 244 20.37 5.58 -20.22
N GLU A 245 21.32 4.84 -20.82
CA GLU A 245 21.20 3.40 -21.04
C GLU A 245 21.16 2.61 -19.73
N GLN A 246 21.97 3.01 -18.74
CA GLN A 246 21.98 2.38 -17.42
C GLN A 246 20.65 2.61 -16.69
N VAL A 247 20.11 3.81 -16.74
CA VAL A 247 18.78 4.12 -16.16
C VAL A 247 17.70 3.28 -16.87
N SER A 248 17.68 3.26 -18.19
CA SER A 248 16.73 2.48 -18.97
C SER A 248 16.81 0.99 -18.66
N ALA A 249 18.04 0.44 -18.59
CA ALA A 249 18.26 -0.96 -18.24
C ALA A 249 17.76 -1.29 -16.83
N ALA A 250 17.94 -0.39 -15.84
CA ALA A 250 17.46 -0.58 -14.48
C ALA A 250 15.93 -0.71 -14.42
N TYR A 251 15.18 0.16 -15.11
CA TYR A 251 13.72 0.09 -15.14
C TYR A 251 13.20 -1.12 -15.91
N LEU A 252 13.72 -1.38 -17.10
CA LEU A 252 13.28 -2.50 -17.92
C LEU A 252 13.55 -3.84 -17.24
N SER A 253 14.75 -4.02 -16.68
CA SER A 253 15.09 -5.24 -15.95
C SER A 253 14.26 -5.44 -14.67
N ALA A 254 13.98 -4.36 -13.93
CA ALA A 254 13.19 -4.44 -12.70
C ALA A 254 11.76 -4.95 -12.97
N TYR A 255 11.18 -4.58 -14.10
CA TYR A 255 9.78 -4.85 -14.41
C TYR A 255 9.55 -5.86 -15.53
N GLU A 256 10.61 -6.48 -16.06
CA GLU A 256 10.48 -7.59 -16.99
C GLU A 256 9.64 -8.73 -16.42
N GLY A 257 8.59 -9.11 -17.13
CA GLY A 257 7.65 -10.17 -16.69
C GLY A 257 6.71 -9.79 -15.55
N LYS A 258 6.77 -8.56 -15.01
CA LYS A 258 5.87 -8.07 -13.96
C LYS A 258 4.57 -7.53 -14.57
N LYS A 259 3.55 -8.37 -14.63
CA LYS A 259 2.30 -8.10 -15.36
C LYS A 259 1.53 -6.87 -14.86
N ALA A 260 1.68 -6.50 -13.59
CA ALA A 260 0.96 -5.38 -12.99
C ALA A 260 1.69 -4.03 -13.13
N VAL A 261 2.96 -4.01 -13.60
CA VAL A 261 3.73 -2.78 -13.83
C VAL A 261 4.02 -2.62 -15.30
N ARG A 262 3.69 -1.45 -15.85
CA ARG A 262 3.95 -1.09 -17.25
C ARG A 262 4.96 0.04 -17.27
N VAL A 263 6.10 -0.15 -17.95
CA VAL A 263 7.08 0.90 -18.20
C VAL A 263 6.67 1.59 -19.51
N LEU A 264 6.41 2.89 -19.44
CA LEU A 264 5.87 3.67 -20.55
C LEU A 264 6.95 4.54 -21.21
N ASN A 265 6.68 4.94 -22.46
CA ASN A 265 7.49 5.90 -23.22
C ASN A 265 6.94 7.34 -23.14
N GLU A 266 5.84 7.54 -22.43
CA GLU A 266 5.18 8.83 -22.22
C GLU A 266 4.68 8.98 -20.79
N PRO A 267 4.49 10.20 -20.26
CA PRO A 267 4.00 10.42 -18.91
C PRO A 267 2.63 9.77 -18.65
N PRO A 268 2.44 9.06 -17.52
CA PRO A 268 1.21 8.35 -17.21
C PRO A 268 0.09 9.31 -16.82
N LYS A 269 -1.16 8.84 -16.98
CA LYS A 269 -2.36 9.54 -16.51
C LYS A 269 -3.11 8.70 -15.50
N ILE A 270 -3.68 9.36 -14.50
CA ILE A 270 -4.46 8.69 -13.44
C ILE A 270 -5.65 7.91 -14.03
N ASP A 271 -6.31 8.44 -15.05
CA ASP A 271 -7.48 7.81 -15.65
C ASP A 271 -7.15 6.48 -16.34
N ASP A 272 -5.90 6.28 -16.78
CA ASP A 272 -5.47 5.07 -17.49
C ASP A 272 -5.24 3.89 -16.53
N VAL A 273 -5.08 4.15 -15.23
CA VAL A 273 -4.83 3.14 -14.20
C VAL A 273 -5.93 3.06 -13.13
N ALA A 274 -6.75 4.09 -12.97
CA ALA A 274 -7.82 4.09 -11.97
C ALA A 274 -8.80 2.92 -12.19
N ASN A 275 -9.07 2.15 -11.12
CA ASN A 275 -9.89 0.93 -11.13
C ASN A 275 -9.31 -0.26 -11.93
N THR A 276 -8.03 -0.22 -12.26
CA THR A 276 -7.29 -1.33 -12.85
C THR A 276 -6.30 -1.92 -11.84
N PRO A 277 -5.72 -3.09 -12.09
CA PRO A 277 -4.64 -3.64 -11.27
C PRO A 277 -3.25 -3.07 -11.64
N PHE A 278 -3.17 -2.13 -12.58
CA PHE A 278 -1.91 -1.67 -13.14
C PHE A 278 -1.33 -0.47 -12.39
N ALA A 279 0.01 -0.42 -12.41
CA ALA A 279 0.80 0.76 -12.13
C ALA A 279 1.61 1.10 -13.39
N ASP A 280 1.52 2.35 -13.84
CA ASP A 280 2.28 2.88 -14.95
C ASP A 280 3.49 3.64 -14.41
N VAL A 281 4.67 3.32 -14.93
CA VAL A 281 5.94 3.94 -14.56
C VAL A 281 6.54 4.57 -15.80
N TYR A 282 6.90 5.83 -15.70
CA TYR A 282 7.63 6.58 -16.70
C TYR A 282 8.83 7.23 -16.04
N PHE A 283 9.91 7.43 -16.77
CA PHE A 283 11.08 8.15 -16.28
C PHE A 283 11.70 8.99 -17.39
N GLN A 284 12.30 10.11 -16.98
CA GLN A 284 13.09 10.99 -17.84
C GLN A 284 14.39 11.34 -17.10
N TYR A 285 15.50 11.12 -17.73
CA TYR A 285 16.82 11.45 -17.19
C TYR A 285 17.47 12.56 -18.03
N ASP A 286 17.96 13.57 -17.34
CA ASP A 286 18.76 14.65 -17.95
C ASP A 286 20.23 14.44 -17.54
N GLU A 287 21.05 13.97 -18.49
CA GLU A 287 22.48 13.73 -18.28
C GLU A 287 23.27 15.02 -17.98
N ALA A 288 22.82 16.16 -18.48
CA ALA A 288 23.53 17.43 -18.27
C ALA A 288 23.45 17.91 -16.81
N THR A 289 22.31 17.66 -16.17
CA THR A 289 22.09 18.00 -14.74
C THR A 289 22.17 16.81 -13.83
N HIS A 290 22.29 15.59 -14.34
CA HIS A 290 22.22 14.32 -13.63
C HIS A 290 20.93 14.17 -12.79
N VAL A 291 19.83 14.73 -13.23
CA VAL A 291 18.53 14.66 -12.55
C VAL A 291 17.63 13.65 -13.25
N LEU A 292 17.12 12.71 -12.47
CA LEU A 292 16.06 11.80 -12.89
C LEU A 292 14.73 12.26 -12.29
N VAL A 293 13.69 12.26 -13.14
CA VAL A 293 12.28 12.39 -12.71
C VAL A 293 11.53 11.14 -13.15
N ALA A 294 10.86 10.52 -12.20
CA ALA A 294 10.08 9.31 -12.45
C ALA A 294 8.68 9.40 -11.80
#